data_ac99a34e43850b7f629e7e96085e37ff
#
_entry.id   ac99a34e43850b7f629e7e96085e37ff
#
_cell.length_a   1.000
_cell.length_b   1.000
_cell.length_c   1.000
_cell.angle_alpha   90.00
_cell.angle_beta   90.00
_cell.angle_gamma   90.00
#
_symmetry.space_group_name_H-M   'P 1'
#
loop_
_entity.id
_entity.type
_entity.pdbx_description
1 polymer ?
#
loop_
_entity_poly.entity_id
_entity_poly.type
_entity_poly.pdbx_seq_one_letter_code
_entity_poly.pdbx_strand_id
1 'polypeptide(L)'
;MVAVVKDLVPTIREMGYLDVQDIVAIEGSTYSFPWTETIFRDCLLAGYVSVVLEHAGQTQGYAIMSLAAVEAHLLNLCVAE
;
A
#
# COMPACT_ATOMS: atom_id res chain seq x y z
N MET A 1 14.13 29.05 -8.37
CA MET A 1 12.81 28.50 -8.54
C MET A 1 12.77 27.04 -8.12
N VAL A 2 11.76 26.69 -7.39
CA VAL A 2 11.66 25.36 -6.81
C VAL A 2 10.54 24.57 -7.47
N ALA A 3 10.76 24.18 -8.67
CA ALA A 3 9.71 23.65 -9.51
C ALA A 3 9.14 22.32 -9.06
N VAL A 4 9.84 21.40 -8.59
CA VAL A 4 9.36 20.04 -8.43
C VAL A 4 9.41 19.52 -7.00
N VAL A 5 9.24 20.42 -6.05
CA VAL A 5 9.28 20.04 -4.64
C VAL A 5 8.22 18.97 -4.32
N LYS A 6 7.03 19.07 -4.88
CA LYS A 6 5.97 18.11 -4.62
C LYS A 6 6.31 16.70 -5.08
N ASP A 7 7.16 16.57 -6.11
CA ASP A 7 7.56 15.26 -6.60
C ASP A 7 8.59 14.59 -5.69
N LEU A 8 9.19 15.37 -4.79
CA LEU A 8 10.13 14.86 -3.81
C LEU A 8 9.47 14.53 -2.48
N VAL A 9 8.19 14.86 -2.33
CA VAL A 9 7.45 14.63 -1.09
C VAL A 9 6.56 13.40 -1.27
N PRO A 10 6.74 12.37 -0.44
CA PRO A 10 5.87 11.21 -0.50
C PRO A 10 4.43 11.58 -0.14
N THR A 11 3.48 10.93 -0.78
CA THR A 11 2.06 11.09 -0.48
C THR A 11 1.44 9.76 -0.15
N ILE A 12 0.44 9.79 0.73
CA ILE A 12 -0.35 8.61 1.08
C ILE A 12 -1.73 8.82 0.46
N ARG A 13 -2.19 7.81 -0.26
CA ARG A 13 -3.53 7.83 -0.87
C ARG A 13 -4.20 6.48 -0.76
N GLU A 14 -5.49 6.44 -1.02
CA GLU A 14 -6.21 5.16 -1.04
C GLU A 14 -5.65 4.24 -2.12
N MET A 15 -5.57 2.96 -1.78
CA MET A 15 -5.18 1.90 -2.71
C MET A 15 -6.36 1.55 -3.61
N GLY A 16 -6.07 1.40 -4.91
CA GLY A 16 -7.05 0.89 -5.87
C GLY A 16 -6.58 -0.43 -6.46
N TYR A 17 -7.47 -1.08 -7.21
CA TYR A 17 -7.13 -2.36 -7.85
C TYR A 17 -5.94 -2.25 -8.80
N LEU A 18 -5.75 -1.08 -9.40
CA LEU A 18 -4.60 -0.87 -10.31
C LEU A 18 -3.26 -0.84 -9.58
N ASP A 19 -3.26 -0.67 -8.27
CA ASP A 19 -2.03 -0.65 -7.48
C ASP A 19 -1.56 -2.07 -7.12
N VAL A 20 -2.44 -3.05 -7.22
CA VAL A 20 -2.20 -4.39 -6.69
C VAL A 20 -0.96 -5.04 -7.32
N GLN A 21 -0.71 -4.84 -8.61
CA GLN A 21 0.45 -5.42 -9.27
C GLN A 21 1.77 -4.92 -8.67
N ASP A 22 1.87 -3.62 -8.43
CA ASP A 22 3.07 -3.03 -7.83
C ASP A 22 3.25 -3.50 -6.38
N ILE A 23 2.15 -3.60 -5.65
CA ILE A 23 2.17 -4.03 -4.26
C ILE A 23 2.60 -5.48 -4.15
N VAL A 24 2.10 -6.34 -5.02
CA VAL A 24 2.50 -7.76 -5.05
C VAL A 24 3.99 -7.89 -5.31
N ALA A 25 4.53 -7.06 -6.19
CA ALA A 25 5.97 -7.07 -6.47
C ALA A 25 6.80 -6.67 -5.24
N ILE A 26 6.36 -5.64 -4.52
CA ILE A 26 7.05 -5.20 -3.29
C ILE A 26 6.93 -6.27 -2.21
N GLU A 27 5.75 -6.82 -2.03
CA GLU A 27 5.51 -7.88 -1.04
C GLU A 27 6.40 -9.09 -1.31
N GLY A 28 6.45 -9.53 -2.56
CA GLY A 28 7.25 -10.69 -2.96
C GLY A 28 8.75 -10.49 -2.81
N SER A 29 9.23 -9.26 -2.95
CA SER A 29 10.66 -8.96 -2.77
C SER A 29 11.06 -8.78 -1.32
N THR A 30 10.09 -8.61 -0.42
CA THR A 30 10.35 -8.27 0.99
C THR A 30 10.14 -9.46 1.92
N TYR A 31 9.09 -10.25 1.69
CA TYR A 31 8.71 -11.31 2.63
C TYR A 31 8.94 -12.70 2.05
N SER A 32 9.35 -13.62 2.92
CA SER A 32 9.55 -15.03 2.54
C SER A 32 8.23 -15.73 2.22
N PHE A 33 7.16 -15.33 2.87
CA PHE A 33 5.82 -15.89 2.65
C PHE A 33 4.86 -14.75 2.30
N PRO A 34 4.97 -14.21 1.09
CA PRO A 34 4.21 -13.01 0.72
C PRO A 34 2.72 -13.31 0.56
N TRP A 35 1.91 -12.28 0.81
CA TRP A 35 0.52 -12.30 0.42
C TRP A 35 0.42 -12.37 -1.11
N THR A 36 -0.60 -13.06 -1.58
CA THR A 36 -0.87 -13.17 -3.01
C THR A 36 -1.73 -12.01 -3.50
N GLU A 37 -1.80 -11.87 -4.81
CA GLU A 37 -2.70 -10.89 -5.43
C GLU A 37 -4.13 -11.07 -4.93
N THR A 38 -4.61 -12.31 -4.82
CA THR A 38 -5.96 -12.60 -4.35
C THR A 38 -6.21 -12.05 -2.95
N ILE A 39 -5.24 -12.21 -2.05
CA ILE A 39 -5.40 -11.70 -0.68
C ILE A 39 -5.53 -10.18 -0.67
N PHE A 40 -4.71 -9.47 -1.46
CA PHE A 40 -4.83 -8.02 -1.55
C PHE A 40 -6.17 -7.59 -2.13
N ARG A 41 -6.62 -8.26 -3.18
CA ARG A 41 -7.92 -7.97 -3.79
C ARG A 41 -9.07 -8.23 -2.82
N ASP A 42 -8.98 -9.30 -2.05
CA ASP A 42 -9.99 -9.62 -1.03
C ASP A 42 -10.05 -8.55 0.05
N CYS A 43 -8.91 -7.98 0.45
CA CYS A 43 -8.88 -6.89 1.42
C CYS A 43 -9.58 -5.63 0.88
N LEU A 44 -9.34 -5.31 -0.39
CA LEU A 44 -10.02 -4.18 -1.03
C LEU A 44 -11.52 -4.41 -1.11
N LEU A 45 -11.92 -5.61 -1.52
CA LEU A 45 -13.33 -5.97 -1.64
C LEU A 45 -14.03 -5.94 -0.28
N ALA A 46 -13.34 -6.36 0.77
CA ALA A 46 -13.88 -6.35 2.13
C ALA A 46 -13.98 -4.94 2.73
N GLY A 47 -13.42 -3.95 2.06
CA GLY A 47 -13.48 -2.57 2.53
C GLY A 47 -12.50 -2.25 3.65
N TYR A 48 -11.43 -3.02 3.79
CA TYR A 48 -10.37 -2.68 4.74
C TYR A 48 -9.72 -1.37 4.34
N VAL A 49 -9.23 -0.63 5.34
CA VAL A 49 -8.47 0.59 5.07
C VAL A 49 -7.16 0.21 4.42
N SER A 50 -7.01 0.54 3.16
CA SER A 50 -5.85 0.16 2.35
C SER A 50 -5.29 1.41 1.71
N VAL A 51 -4.02 1.68 1.97
CA VAL A 51 -3.36 2.88 1.46
C VAL A 51 -2.05 2.52 0.80
N VAL A 52 -1.62 3.38 -0.12
CA VAL A 52 -0.30 3.29 -0.73
C VAL A 52 0.48 4.55 -0.43
N LEU A 53 1.79 4.38 -0.30
CA LEU A 53 2.75 5.46 -0.23
C LEU A 53 3.33 5.64 -1.62
N GLU A 54 3.16 6.82 -2.17
CA GLU A 54 3.60 7.13 -3.52
C GLU A 54 4.65 8.23 -3.48
N HIS A 55 5.70 8.07 -4.27
CA HIS A 55 6.77 9.05 -4.36
C HIS A 55 7.24 9.11 -5.81
N ALA A 56 7.29 10.32 -6.35
CA ALA A 56 7.71 10.56 -7.73
C ALA A 56 6.94 9.69 -8.73
N GLY A 57 5.63 9.52 -8.51
CA GLY A 57 4.76 8.75 -9.39
C GLY A 57 4.88 7.25 -9.25
N GLN A 58 5.62 6.76 -8.27
CA GLN A 58 5.84 5.32 -8.07
C GLN A 58 5.38 4.87 -6.69
N THR A 59 4.79 3.68 -6.63
CA THR A 59 4.40 3.07 -5.37
C THR A 59 5.64 2.62 -4.62
N GLN A 60 5.82 3.13 -3.41
CA GLN A 60 6.97 2.82 -2.56
C GLN A 60 6.61 2.04 -1.31
N GLY A 61 5.34 1.91 -1.02
CA GLY A 61 4.91 1.18 0.15
C GLY A 61 3.40 1.09 0.23
N TYR A 62 2.91 0.38 1.23
CA TYR A 62 1.49 0.18 1.43
C TYR A 62 1.21 -0.23 2.86
N ALA A 63 -0.04 -0.06 3.27
CA ALA A 63 -0.52 -0.55 4.55
C ALA A 63 -1.97 -0.99 4.42
N ILE A 64 -2.32 -2.05 5.10
CA ILE A 64 -3.69 -2.56 5.15
C ILE A 64 -4.10 -2.76 6.59
N MET A 65 -5.26 -2.24 6.95
CA MET A 65 -5.74 -2.21 8.31
C MET A 65 -7.22 -2.56 8.34
N SER A 66 -7.62 -3.38 9.30
CA SER A 66 -9.02 -3.63 9.56
C SER A 66 -9.48 -2.73 10.71
N LEU A 67 -10.72 -2.26 10.62
CA LEU A 67 -11.34 -1.46 11.67
C LEU A 67 -12.58 -2.20 12.16
N ALA A 68 -12.72 -2.32 13.48
CA ALA A 68 -13.89 -2.93 14.08
C ALA A 68 -14.22 -2.20 15.37
N ALA A 69 -15.38 -1.56 15.42
CA ALA A 69 -15.86 -0.83 16.59
C ALA A 69 -14.82 0.19 17.08
N VAL A 70 -14.10 -0.16 18.16
CA VAL A 70 -13.12 0.73 18.78
C VAL A 70 -11.68 0.26 18.55
N GLU A 71 -11.48 -0.72 17.68
CA GLU A 71 -10.16 -1.30 17.46
C GLU A 71 -9.73 -1.17 16.01
N ALA A 72 -8.43 -0.98 15.81
CA ALA A 72 -7.81 -1.03 14.50
C ALA A 72 -6.68 -2.07 14.55
N HIS A 73 -6.63 -2.93 13.54
CA HIS A 73 -5.59 -3.96 13.45
C HIS A 73 -4.80 -3.76 12.17
N LEU A 74 -3.51 -3.51 12.33
CA LEU A 74 -2.60 -3.44 11.19
C LEU A 74 -2.35 -4.86 10.70
N LEU A 75 -2.75 -5.15 9.47
CA LEU A 75 -2.63 -6.48 8.89
C LEU A 75 -1.36 -6.65 8.08
N ASN A 76 -0.92 -5.59 7.40
CA ASN A 76 0.30 -5.63 6.60
C ASN A 76 0.81 -4.22 6.41
N LEU A 77 2.12 -4.07 6.45
CA LEU A 77 2.80 -2.79 6.26
C LEU A 77 4.17 -3.06 5.63
N CYS A 78 4.46 -2.37 4.56
CA CYS A 78 5.75 -2.49 3.92
C CYS A 78 6.14 -1.19 3.25
N VAL A 79 7.42 -0.85 3.31
CA VAL A 79 8.00 0.25 2.55
C VAL A 79 9.16 -0.32 1.76
N ALA A 80 9.16 -0.11 0.45
CA ALA A 80 10.23 -0.59 -0.43
C ALA A 80 11.53 0.15 -0.13
N GLU A 81 12.62 -0.56 -0.26
CA GLU A 81 13.95 0.03 -0.12
C GLU A 81 14.39 0.86 -1.31
#